data_cd8d818243a8f57210c569be473dfe3b
#
_entry.id   cd8d818243a8f57210c569be473dfe3b
#
_cell.length_a   1.000
_cell.length_b   1.000
_cell.length_c   1.000
_cell.angle_alpha   90.00
_cell.angle_beta   90.00
_cell.angle_gamma   90.00
#
_symmetry.space_group_name_H-M   'P 1'
#
loop_
_entity.id
_entity.type
_entity.pdbx_description
1 polymer ?
#
loop_
_entity_poly.entity_id
_entity_poly.type
_entity_poly.pdbx_seq_one_letter_code
_entity_poly.pdbx_strand_id
1 'polypeptide(L)'
;MRYKINNLNEGITVTQGLIAVNVIIFLYMNFSGSEFSQEIYNKFCCSGVIPNNWYNLREGAQTIFDNGQYYRFFTANFLHADVLHLLMNMMALYYLGQAAEYMVGRKSFIIIYLICSLGTTILSATVNVVTDPNTIQRLVGASGAILGIAGAMAGIAIYRKLNNIYYGVQINYQPLITILGLNIVIGLVPGISFMGHLAGALTGIVA
;
A
#
# COMPACT_ATOMS: atom_id res chain seq x y z
N MET A 1 34.03 -4.30 0.65
CA MET A 1 33.14 -4.12 1.79
C MET A 1 32.29 -5.39 1.94
N ARG A 2 32.55 -6.26 2.94
CA ARG A 2 31.73 -7.46 3.16
C ARG A 2 30.39 -7.01 3.74
N TYR A 3 29.32 -7.13 2.99
CA TYR A 3 27.99 -7.04 3.54
C TYR A 3 27.84 -8.18 4.57
N LYS A 4 27.73 -7.84 5.86
CA LYS A 4 27.23 -8.76 6.86
C LYS A 4 25.85 -9.19 6.42
N ILE A 5 25.68 -10.44 6.02
CA ILE A 5 24.38 -11.08 5.93
C ILE A 5 23.85 -11.04 7.34
N ASN A 6 23.00 -10.07 7.64
CA ASN A 6 22.31 -10.01 8.92
C ASN A 6 21.46 -11.28 9.01
N ASN A 7 21.76 -12.13 9.98
CA ASN A 7 20.93 -13.26 10.33
C ASN A 7 19.54 -12.73 10.68
N LEU A 8 18.59 -12.78 9.72
CA LEU A 8 17.19 -12.47 9.96
C LEU A 8 16.50 -13.51 10.85
N ASN A 9 17.25 -14.53 11.30
CA ASN A 9 16.73 -15.68 12.02
C ASN A 9 16.44 -15.45 13.51
N GLU A 10 16.67 -14.25 14.04
CA GLU A 10 16.39 -13.96 15.44
C GLU A 10 15.25 -12.93 15.57
N GLY A 11 14.06 -13.43 15.91
CA GLY A 11 12.89 -12.64 16.26
C GLY A 11 11.92 -12.33 15.08
N ILE A 12 10.85 -11.65 15.41
CA ILE A 12 9.78 -11.26 14.48
C ILE A 12 10.34 -10.29 13.42
N THR A 13 10.09 -10.58 12.14
CA THR A 13 10.45 -9.68 11.03
C THR A 13 9.50 -8.48 10.97
N VAL A 14 9.92 -7.39 10.30
CA VAL A 14 9.04 -6.23 10.07
C VAL A 14 7.82 -6.64 9.24
N THR A 15 8.03 -7.49 8.24
CA THR A 15 6.96 -8.07 7.41
C THR A 15 5.91 -8.78 8.26
N GLN A 16 6.33 -9.64 9.19
CA GLN A 16 5.42 -10.35 10.10
C GLN A 16 4.68 -9.39 11.03
N GLY A 17 5.36 -8.36 11.54
CA GLY A 17 4.76 -7.31 12.36
C GLY A 17 3.68 -6.54 11.60
N LEU A 18 3.95 -6.16 10.35
CA LEU A 18 2.97 -5.48 9.49
C LEU A 18 1.75 -6.36 9.19
N ILE A 19 1.96 -7.66 8.91
CA ILE A 19 0.87 -8.63 8.72
C ILE A 19 0.03 -8.72 9.99
N ALA A 20 0.67 -8.88 11.15
CA ALA A 20 -0.04 -8.99 12.43
C ALA A 20 -0.90 -7.74 12.72
N VAL A 21 -0.39 -6.55 12.49
CA VAL A 21 -1.14 -5.29 12.68
C VAL A 21 -2.38 -5.24 11.78
N ASN A 22 -2.23 -5.56 10.49
CA ASN A 22 -3.36 -5.58 9.55
C ASN A 22 -4.44 -6.59 9.96
N VAL A 23 -4.03 -7.81 10.34
CA VAL A 23 -4.95 -8.87 10.79
C VAL A 23 -5.67 -8.45 12.08
N ILE A 24 -4.95 -7.90 13.07
CA ILE A 24 -5.53 -7.45 14.34
C ILE A 24 -6.57 -6.35 14.09
N ILE A 25 -6.25 -5.34 13.28
CA ILE A 25 -7.18 -4.25 12.95
C ILE A 25 -8.44 -4.82 12.28
N PHE A 26 -8.26 -5.70 11.28
CA PHE A 26 -9.38 -6.30 10.57
C PHE A 26 -10.27 -7.13 11.50
N LEU A 27 -9.70 -7.97 12.35
CA LEU A 27 -10.45 -8.77 13.33
C LEU A 27 -11.18 -7.87 14.32
N TYR A 28 -10.50 -6.86 14.88
CA TYR A 28 -11.13 -5.91 15.80
C TYR A 28 -12.36 -5.25 15.18
N MET A 29 -12.26 -4.75 13.94
CA MET A 29 -13.38 -4.15 13.23
C MET A 29 -14.54 -5.15 13.06
N ASN A 30 -14.27 -6.37 12.60
CA ASN A 30 -15.33 -7.34 12.30
C ASN A 30 -16.00 -7.93 13.55
N PHE A 31 -15.30 -8.03 14.68
CA PHE A 31 -15.88 -8.51 15.94
C PHE A 31 -16.59 -7.41 16.75
N SER A 32 -16.41 -6.14 16.43
CA SER A 32 -17.01 -5.03 17.17
C SER A 32 -18.43 -4.64 16.70
N GLY A 33 -18.97 -5.38 15.74
CA GLY A 33 -20.31 -5.14 15.18
C GLY A 33 -20.29 -4.28 13.90
N SER A 34 -21.33 -4.43 13.08
CA SER A 34 -21.38 -3.85 11.74
C SER A 34 -21.42 -2.30 11.73
N GLU A 35 -22.13 -1.70 12.67
CA GLU A 35 -22.23 -0.23 12.77
C GLU A 35 -20.89 0.38 13.15
N PHE A 36 -20.22 -0.19 14.14
CA PHE A 36 -18.90 0.24 14.57
C PHE A 36 -17.85 0.06 13.46
N SER A 37 -17.88 -1.08 12.77
CA SER A 37 -17.00 -1.33 11.61
C SER A 37 -17.16 -0.26 10.54
N GLN A 38 -18.40 0.09 10.21
CA GLN A 38 -18.69 1.10 9.20
C GLN A 38 -18.23 2.49 9.64
N GLU A 39 -18.39 2.84 10.92
CA GLU A 39 -17.90 4.10 11.48
C GLU A 39 -16.37 4.20 11.37
N ILE A 40 -15.64 3.17 11.82
CA ILE A 40 -14.18 3.11 11.73
C ILE A 40 -13.74 3.19 10.27
N TYR A 41 -14.38 2.42 9.38
CA TYR A 41 -14.06 2.44 7.95
C TYR A 41 -14.21 3.85 7.37
N ASN A 42 -15.34 4.53 7.64
CA ASN A 42 -15.60 5.88 7.15
C ASN A 42 -14.65 6.92 7.76
N LYS A 43 -14.25 6.76 9.01
CA LYS A 43 -13.35 7.66 9.73
C LYS A 43 -11.90 7.55 9.27
N PHE A 44 -11.44 6.37 8.89
CA PHE A 44 -10.03 6.08 8.66
C PHE A 44 -9.67 5.70 7.21
N CYS A 45 -10.65 5.45 6.31
CA CYS A 45 -10.36 5.28 4.88
C CYS A 45 -9.85 6.59 4.27
N CYS A 46 -9.03 6.49 3.24
CA CYS A 46 -8.60 7.65 2.47
C CYS A 46 -9.56 7.91 1.30
N SER A 47 -9.82 9.16 1.02
CA SER A 47 -10.47 9.64 -0.20
C SER A 47 -9.97 11.04 -0.49
N GLY A 48 -9.83 11.39 -1.75
CA GLY A 48 -9.51 12.76 -2.14
C GLY A 48 -10.62 13.74 -1.74
N VAL A 49 -11.86 13.27 -1.80
CA VAL A 49 -13.07 14.01 -1.41
C VAL A 49 -13.70 13.34 -0.19
N ILE A 50 -13.93 14.11 0.88
CA ILE A 50 -14.51 13.67 2.14
C ILE A 50 -15.89 14.28 2.28
N PRO A 51 -16.96 13.49 2.35
CA PRO A 51 -18.31 14.01 2.59
C PRO A 51 -18.46 14.48 4.03
N ASN A 52 -19.23 15.53 4.26
CA ASN A 52 -19.61 15.94 5.61
C ASN A 52 -20.47 14.87 6.30
N ASN A 53 -21.25 14.15 5.52
CA ASN A 53 -22.04 13.01 5.99
C ASN A 53 -21.85 11.81 5.08
N TRP A 54 -21.29 10.72 5.60
CA TRP A 54 -21.06 9.47 4.86
C TRP A 54 -22.34 8.72 4.45
N TYR A 55 -23.50 9.10 5.02
CA TYR A 55 -24.82 8.59 4.62
C TYR A 55 -25.47 9.46 3.55
N ASN A 56 -25.05 10.75 3.42
CA ASN A 56 -25.48 11.66 2.37
C ASN A 56 -24.25 12.27 1.67
N LEU A 57 -23.73 11.54 0.69
CA LEU A 57 -22.45 11.83 0.05
C LEU A 57 -22.44 13.09 -0.83
N ARG A 58 -23.60 13.69 -1.08
CA ARG A 58 -23.73 14.82 -2.02
C ARG A 58 -23.73 16.20 -1.35
N GLU A 59 -23.90 16.25 -0.03
CA GLU A 59 -23.98 17.52 0.71
C GLU A 59 -22.66 17.86 1.38
N GLY A 60 -22.07 19.01 1.03
CA GLY A 60 -20.97 19.61 1.75
C GLY A 60 -19.64 18.85 1.69
N ALA A 61 -19.41 18.10 0.63
CA ALA A 61 -18.12 17.41 0.46
C ALA A 61 -16.98 18.42 0.33
N GLN A 62 -15.89 18.19 1.08
CA GLN A 62 -14.67 18.97 1.05
C GLN A 62 -13.50 18.10 0.60
N THR A 63 -12.44 18.71 0.08
CA THR A 63 -11.24 17.93 -0.20
C THR A 63 -10.56 17.50 1.10
N ILE A 64 -9.78 16.42 1.05
CA ILE A 64 -8.98 15.96 2.19
C ILE A 64 -8.01 17.07 2.66
N PHE A 65 -7.57 17.90 1.73
CA PHE A 65 -6.65 19.01 2.00
C PHE A 65 -7.33 20.15 2.75
N ASP A 66 -8.57 20.50 2.39
CA ASP A 66 -9.37 21.55 3.07
C ASP A 66 -9.83 21.10 4.46
N ASN A 67 -10.13 19.80 4.60
CA ASN A 67 -10.62 19.22 5.85
C ASN A 67 -9.52 18.95 6.88
N GLY A 68 -8.25 18.94 6.47
CA GLY A 68 -7.10 18.70 7.35
C GLY A 68 -6.98 17.28 7.91
N GLN A 69 -7.72 16.31 7.36
CA GLN A 69 -7.73 14.92 7.85
C GLN A 69 -6.59 14.07 7.28
N TYR A 70 -5.36 14.60 7.33
CA TYR A 70 -4.16 13.99 6.73
C TYR A 70 -3.78 12.62 7.32
N TYR A 71 -4.22 12.30 8.54
CA TYR A 71 -4.02 10.97 9.14
C TYR A 71 -4.58 9.84 8.27
N ARG A 72 -5.58 10.12 7.45
CA ARG A 72 -6.18 9.16 6.51
C ARG A 72 -5.20 8.63 5.47
N PHE A 73 -4.19 9.41 5.10
CA PHE A 73 -3.14 8.95 4.19
C PHE A 73 -2.36 7.77 4.77
N PHE A 74 -2.23 7.73 6.08
CA PHE A 74 -1.55 6.64 6.77
C PHE A 74 -2.51 5.51 7.14
N THR A 75 -3.63 5.81 7.78
CA THR A 75 -4.53 4.82 8.38
C THR A 75 -5.21 3.93 7.36
N ALA A 76 -5.53 4.45 6.17
CA ALA A 76 -6.18 3.70 5.10
C ALA A 76 -5.40 2.44 4.67
N ASN A 77 -4.08 2.46 4.79
CA ASN A 77 -3.22 1.34 4.39
C ASN A 77 -3.37 0.10 5.29
N PHE A 78 -4.03 0.22 6.44
CA PHE A 78 -4.26 -0.87 7.39
C PHE A 78 -5.71 -1.37 7.39
N LEU A 79 -6.59 -0.73 6.64
CA LEU A 79 -7.99 -1.13 6.52
C LEU A 79 -8.18 -2.09 5.34
N HIS A 80 -9.08 -3.05 5.48
CA HIS A 80 -9.43 -3.97 4.39
C HIS A 80 -10.95 -4.11 4.29
N ALA A 81 -11.46 -4.10 3.06
CA ALA A 81 -12.89 -4.09 2.78
C ALA A 81 -13.57 -5.43 3.16
N ASP A 82 -12.87 -6.54 2.93
CA ASP A 82 -13.37 -7.89 3.17
C ASP A 82 -12.21 -8.88 3.42
N VAL A 83 -12.58 -10.12 3.78
CA VAL A 83 -11.63 -11.20 4.10
C VAL A 83 -10.73 -11.55 2.91
N LEU A 84 -11.28 -11.57 1.70
CA LEU A 84 -10.50 -11.93 0.50
C LEU A 84 -9.47 -10.83 0.20
N HIS A 85 -9.86 -9.57 0.32
CA HIS A 85 -8.97 -8.43 0.17
C HIS A 85 -7.81 -8.47 1.19
N LEU A 86 -8.12 -8.74 2.47
CA LEU A 86 -7.08 -8.93 3.48
C LEU A 86 -6.15 -10.10 3.13
N LEU A 87 -6.71 -11.27 2.82
CA LEU A 87 -5.94 -12.48 2.56
C LEU A 87 -4.96 -12.27 1.40
N MET A 88 -5.42 -11.72 0.28
CA MET A 88 -4.59 -11.45 -0.90
C MET A 88 -3.46 -10.46 -0.58
N ASN A 89 -3.76 -9.41 0.17
CA ASN A 89 -2.74 -8.45 0.61
C ASN A 89 -1.72 -9.10 1.54
N MET A 90 -2.15 -9.87 2.53
CA MET A 90 -1.23 -10.51 3.48
C MET A 90 -0.36 -11.57 2.82
N MET A 91 -0.90 -12.34 1.88
CA MET A 91 -0.10 -13.27 1.06
C MET A 91 0.95 -12.51 0.23
N ALA A 92 0.56 -11.46 -0.48
CA ALA A 92 1.48 -10.66 -1.27
C ALA A 92 2.55 -9.98 -0.39
N LEU A 93 2.15 -9.43 0.77
CA LEU A 93 3.07 -8.84 1.73
C LEU A 93 4.03 -9.89 2.32
N TYR A 94 3.54 -11.10 2.59
CA TYR A 94 4.39 -12.18 3.10
C TYR A 94 5.51 -12.52 2.10
N TYR A 95 5.21 -12.71 0.82
CA TYR A 95 6.22 -13.09 -0.17
C TYR A 95 7.11 -11.90 -0.59
N LEU A 96 6.52 -10.78 -0.98
CA LEU A 96 7.28 -9.62 -1.47
C LEU A 96 7.97 -8.89 -0.33
N GLY A 97 7.30 -8.74 0.81
CA GLY A 97 7.85 -8.07 1.98
C GLY A 97 9.06 -8.79 2.56
N GLN A 98 9.00 -10.12 2.73
CA GLN A 98 10.14 -10.89 3.20
C GLN A 98 11.33 -10.80 2.24
N ALA A 99 11.07 -10.92 0.93
CA ALA A 99 12.13 -10.80 -0.07
C ALA A 99 12.78 -9.40 -0.05
N ALA A 100 11.99 -8.35 0.04
CA ALA A 100 12.48 -6.97 0.14
C ALA A 100 13.23 -6.73 1.45
N GLU A 101 12.66 -7.15 2.59
CA GLU A 101 13.29 -7.01 3.90
C GLU A 101 14.64 -7.72 3.97
N TYR A 102 14.74 -8.93 3.38
CA TYR A 102 15.99 -9.64 3.25
C TYR A 102 17.02 -8.87 2.39
N MET A 103 16.55 -8.25 1.31
CA MET A 103 17.40 -7.57 0.33
C MET A 103 17.97 -6.25 0.84
N VAL A 104 17.14 -5.41 1.48
CA VAL A 104 17.52 -4.05 1.88
C VAL A 104 17.71 -3.90 3.40
N GLY A 105 17.34 -4.91 4.18
CA GLY A 105 17.39 -4.91 5.65
C GLY A 105 16.17 -4.24 6.27
N ARG A 106 15.89 -4.56 7.55
CA ARG A 106 14.68 -4.17 8.29
C ARG A 106 14.41 -2.66 8.28
N LYS A 107 15.45 -1.85 8.53
CA LYS A 107 15.30 -0.38 8.62
C LYS A 107 14.92 0.23 7.28
N SER A 108 15.61 -0.14 6.22
CA SER A 108 15.30 0.36 4.87
C SER A 108 13.95 -0.13 4.39
N PHE A 109 13.61 -1.39 4.68
CA PHE A 109 12.32 -1.98 4.29
C PHE A 109 11.13 -1.20 4.89
N ILE A 110 11.15 -0.89 6.21
CA ILE A 110 10.05 -0.14 6.83
C ILE A 110 9.94 1.29 6.26
N ILE A 111 11.08 1.93 5.96
CA ILE A 111 11.10 3.26 5.33
C ILE A 111 10.48 3.20 3.93
N ILE A 112 10.87 2.24 3.10
CA ILE A 112 10.30 2.03 1.76
C ILE A 112 8.79 1.74 1.88
N TYR A 113 8.38 0.85 2.78
CA TYR A 113 6.97 0.55 3.01
C TYR A 113 6.16 1.81 3.34
N LEU A 114 6.65 2.64 4.26
CA LEU A 114 5.99 3.89 4.66
C LEU A 114 5.93 4.93 3.53
N ILE A 115 7.03 5.10 2.80
CA ILE A 115 7.07 6.00 1.64
C ILE A 115 6.07 5.54 0.58
N CYS A 116 6.04 4.24 0.27
CA CYS A 116 5.11 3.67 -0.70
C CYS A 116 3.65 3.79 -0.24
N SER A 117 3.38 3.55 1.06
CA SER A 117 2.05 3.71 1.65
C SER A 117 1.54 5.15 1.49
N LEU A 118 2.32 6.12 1.98
CA LEU A 118 1.95 7.54 1.95
C LEU A 118 1.89 8.07 0.51
N GLY A 119 2.89 7.75 -0.30
CA GLY A 119 2.94 8.20 -1.70
C GLY A 119 1.75 7.70 -2.51
N THR A 120 1.35 6.43 -2.32
CA THR A 120 0.16 5.87 -2.96
C THR A 120 -1.10 6.65 -2.61
N THR A 121 -1.36 6.83 -1.32
CA THR A 121 -2.61 7.46 -0.86
C THR A 121 -2.66 8.94 -1.18
N ILE A 122 -1.55 9.67 -1.03
CA ILE A 122 -1.46 11.09 -1.39
C ILE A 122 -1.67 11.28 -2.90
N LEU A 123 -0.94 10.53 -3.73
CA LEU A 123 -1.06 10.66 -5.18
C LEU A 123 -2.46 10.29 -5.67
N SER A 124 -3.03 9.18 -5.17
CA SER A 124 -4.39 8.77 -5.56
C SER A 124 -5.45 9.78 -5.13
N ALA A 125 -5.35 10.32 -3.90
CA ALA A 125 -6.27 11.34 -3.41
C ALA A 125 -6.15 12.64 -4.21
N THR A 126 -4.92 13.06 -4.54
CA THR A 126 -4.69 14.25 -5.37
C THR A 126 -5.28 14.09 -6.76
N VAL A 127 -5.06 12.95 -7.40
CA VAL A 127 -5.64 12.65 -8.71
C VAL A 127 -7.17 12.68 -8.63
N ASN A 128 -7.77 12.05 -7.63
CA ASN A 128 -9.24 12.08 -7.46
C ASN A 128 -9.77 13.52 -7.34
N VAL A 129 -9.14 14.37 -6.52
CA VAL A 129 -9.55 15.78 -6.37
C VAL A 129 -9.46 16.54 -7.69
N VAL A 130 -8.43 16.29 -8.49
CA VAL A 130 -8.19 17.02 -9.74
C VAL A 130 -9.06 16.52 -10.90
N THR A 131 -9.25 15.21 -11.02
CA THR A 131 -9.90 14.59 -12.19
C THR A 131 -11.38 14.34 -12.00
N ASP A 132 -11.81 14.04 -10.77
CA ASP A 132 -13.21 13.72 -10.47
C ASP A 132 -13.59 14.12 -9.03
N PRO A 133 -13.69 15.44 -8.77
CA PRO A 133 -13.97 15.97 -7.43
C PRO A 133 -15.39 15.68 -6.92
N ASN A 134 -16.27 15.15 -7.80
CA ASN A 134 -17.64 14.81 -7.44
C ASN A 134 -17.81 13.34 -7.05
N THR A 135 -16.78 12.52 -7.21
CA THR A 135 -16.82 11.10 -6.87
C THR A 135 -15.96 10.80 -5.64
N ILE A 136 -16.58 10.17 -4.65
CA ILE A 136 -15.90 9.73 -3.44
C ILE A 136 -15.31 8.36 -3.70
N GLN A 137 -13.99 8.33 -3.87
CA GLN A 137 -13.22 7.09 -4.05
C GLN A 137 -12.62 6.66 -2.71
N ARG A 138 -13.15 5.61 -2.11
CA ARG A 138 -12.61 5.08 -0.86
C ARG A 138 -11.39 4.20 -1.14
N LEU A 139 -10.23 4.67 -0.71
CA LEU A 139 -8.97 3.95 -0.80
C LEU A 139 -8.70 3.26 0.54
N VAL A 140 -8.50 1.97 0.50
CA VAL A 140 -8.11 1.15 1.65
C VAL A 140 -7.23 -0.01 1.20
N GLY A 141 -6.43 -0.53 2.12
CA GLY A 141 -5.61 -1.72 1.92
C GLY A 141 -4.13 -1.45 1.75
N ALA A 142 -3.34 -2.45 2.10
CA ALA A 142 -1.88 -2.42 1.98
C ALA A 142 -1.38 -2.55 0.52
N SER A 143 -2.29 -2.78 -0.46
CA SER A 143 -1.93 -3.12 -1.84
C SER A 143 -1.04 -2.07 -2.52
N GLY A 144 -1.30 -0.79 -2.29
CA GLY A 144 -0.47 0.28 -2.84
C GLY A 144 0.97 0.24 -2.34
N ALA A 145 1.17 0.03 -1.03
CA ALA A 145 2.50 -0.16 -0.45
C ALA A 145 3.19 -1.43 -0.97
N ILE A 146 2.43 -2.53 -1.10
CA ILE A 146 2.95 -3.81 -1.61
C ILE A 146 3.40 -3.68 -3.07
N LEU A 147 2.62 -3.01 -3.91
CA LEU A 147 3.01 -2.72 -5.29
C LEU A 147 4.20 -1.75 -5.35
N GLY A 148 4.27 -0.81 -4.41
CA GLY A 148 5.44 0.04 -4.24
C GLY A 148 6.70 -0.76 -3.92
N ILE A 149 6.62 -1.74 -3.01
CA ILE A 149 7.73 -2.66 -2.72
C ILE A 149 8.16 -3.41 -4.00
N ALA A 150 7.21 -3.94 -4.76
CA ALA A 150 7.52 -4.61 -6.03
C ALA A 150 8.17 -3.65 -7.04
N GLY A 151 7.71 -2.39 -7.10
CA GLY A 151 8.29 -1.33 -7.91
C GLY A 151 9.71 -0.99 -7.51
N ALA A 152 9.98 -0.82 -6.21
CA ALA A 152 11.32 -0.57 -5.68
C ALA A 152 12.28 -1.72 -5.99
N MET A 153 11.85 -2.96 -5.77
CA MET A 153 12.66 -4.14 -6.09
C MET A 153 12.96 -4.22 -7.60
N ALA A 154 11.96 -3.96 -8.45
CA ALA A 154 12.14 -3.95 -9.90
C ALA A 154 13.11 -2.82 -10.33
N GLY A 155 12.94 -1.61 -9.78
CA GLY A 155 13.82 -0.47 -10.02
C GLY A 155 15.27 -0.77 -9.66
N ILE A 156 15.52 -1.30 -8.47
CA ILE A 156 16.86 -1.72 -8.03
C ILE A 156 17.45 -2.78 -8.98
N ALA A 157 16.65 -3.79 -9.35
CA ALA A 157 17.13 -4.86 -10.23
C ALA A 157 17.49 -4.34 -11.63
N ILE A 158 16.67 -3.45 -12.20
CA ILE A 158 16.92 -2.81 -13.51
C ILE A 158 18.15 -1.91 -13.43
N TYR A 159 18.22 -1.04 -12.40
CA TYR A 159 19.39 -0.17 -12.19
C TYR A 159 20.69 -0.97 -12.13
N ARG A 160 20.72 -2.05 -11.36
CA ARG A 160 21.90 -2.93 -11.24
C ARG A 160 22.26 -3.56 -12.57
N LYS A 161 21.28 -4.03 -13.34
CA LYS A 161 21.49 -4.60 -14.67
C LYS A 161 22.11 -3.58 -15.63
N LEU A 162 21.54 -2.36 -15.68
CA LEU A 162 22.01 -1.30 -16.57
C LEU A 162 23.44 -0.83 -16.23
N ASN A 163 23.82 -0.89 -14.96
CA ASN A 163 25.14 -0.48 -14.48
C ASN A 163 26.12 -1.66 -14.32
N ASN A 164 25.79 -2.85 -14.82
CA ASN A 164 26.63 -4.06 -14.74
C ASN A 164 27.05 -4.42 -13.32
N ILE A 165 26.14 -4.24 -12.34
CA ILE A 165 26.39 -4.55 -10.94
C ILE A 165 25.93 -5.98 -10.65
N TYR A 166 26.88 -6.92 -10.61
CA TYR A 166 26.59 -8.35 -10.45
C TYR A 166 26.92 -8.92 -9.07
N TYR A 167 27.36 -8.10 -8.11
CA TYR A 167 27.62 -8.53 -6.74
C TYR A 167 26.38 -8.33 -5.83
N GLY A 168 26.27 -9.14 -4.79
CA GLY A 168 25.16 -9.13 -3.84
C GLY A 168 23.95 -9.94 -4.30
N VAL A 169 22.76 -9.67 -3.73
CA VAL A 169 21.52 -10.40 -4.05
C VAL A 169 21.11 -10.13 -5.49
N GLN A 170 20.96 -11.20 -6.27
CA GLN A 170 20.47 -11.11 -7.64
C GLN A 170 18.93 -11.14 -7.60
N ILE A 171 18.29 -10.21 -8.29
CA ILE A 171 16.84 -10.08 -8.36
C ILE A 171 16.40 -10.35 -9.79
N ASN A 172 15.54 -11.33 -9.98
CA ASN A 172 14.84 -11.46 -11.24
C ASN A 172 13.70 -10.44 -11.29
N TYR A 173 13.84 -9.40 -12.12
CA TYR A 173 12.84 -8.35 -12.25
C TYR A 173 11.63 -8.75 -13.10
N GLN A 174 11.73 -9.80 -13.93
CA GLN A 174 10.63 -10.21 -14.82
C GLN A 174 9.34 -10.58 -14.06
N PRO A 175 9.36 -11.42 -13.02
CA PRO A 175 8.17 -11.68 -12.21
C PRO A 175 7.61 -10.42 -11.56
N LEU A 176 8.46 -9.48 -11.13
CA LEU A 176 8.04 -8.23 -10.51
C LEU A 176 7.29 -7.35 -11.51
N ILE A 177 7.82 -7.19 -12.73
CA ILE A 177 7.14 -6.45 -13.82
C ILE A 177 5.81 -7.14 -14.18
N THR A 178 5.77 -8.46 -14.21
CA THR A 178 4.53 -9.21 -14.48
C THR A 178 3.49 -8.95 -13.39
N ILE A 179 3.89 -9.01 -12.12
CA ILE A 179 2.99 -8.70 -10.98
C ILE A 179 2.48 -7.26 -11.08
N LEU A 180 3.35 -6.29 -11.35
CA LEU A 180 2.96 -4.89 -11.51
C LEU A 180 1.97 -4.72 -12.67
N GLY A 181 2.27 -5.29 -13.84
CA GLY A 181 1.41 -5.23 -15.01
C GLY A 181 0.03 -5.85 -14.77
N LEU A 182 -0.02 -7.06 -14.18
CA LEU A 182 -1.27 -7.74 -13.85
C LEU A 182 -2.10 -6.92 -12.84
N ASN A 183 -1.48 -6.33 -11.82
CA ASN A 183 -2.21 -5.52 -10.84
C ASN A 183 -2.73 -4.20 -11.43
N ILE A 184 -2.04 -3.61 -12.40
CA ILE A 184 -2.57 -2.47 -13.16
C ILE A 184 -3.81 -2.89 -13.94
N VAL A 185 -3.78 -4.04 -14.62
CA VAL A 185 -4.94 -4.58 -15.37
C VAL A 185 -6.10 -4.91 -14.41
N ILE A 186 -5.83 -5.55 -13.28
CA ILE A 186 -6.82 -5.84 -12.24
C ILE A 186 -7.44 -4.55 -11.69
N GLY A 187 -6.68 -3.47 -11.62
CA GLY A 187 -7.19 -2.15 -11.22
C GLY A 187 -8.29 -1.58 -12.14
N LEU A 188 -8.49 -2.13 -13.33
CA LEU A 188 -9.61 -1.78 -14.23
C LEU A 188 -10.93 -2.47 -13.82
N VAL A 189 -10.89 -3.43 -12.91
CA VAL A 189 -12.09 -4.11 -12.41
C VAL A 189 -12.83 -3.17 -11.45
N PRO A 190 -14.18 -3.03 -11.57
CA PRO A 190 -14.98 -2.21 -10.67
C PRO A 190 -14.75 -2.59 -9.20
N GLY A 191 -14.54 -1.59 -8.34
CA GLY A 191 -14.26 -1.78 -6.91
C GLY A 191 -12.76 -1.88 -6.57
N ILE A 192 -11.86 -1.97 -7.56
CA ILE A 192 -10.42 -1.96 -7.36
C ILE A 192 -9.86 -0.61 -7.83
N SER A 193 -8.99 0.02 -7.02
CA SER A 193 -8.45 1.32 -7.38
C SER A 193 -7.28 1.21 -8.38
N PHE A 194 -7.56 1.47 -9.65
CA PHE A 194 -6.52 1.60 -10.68
C PHE A 194 -5.45 2.63 -10.29
N MET A 195 -5.89 3.82 -9.84
CA MET A 195 -4.96 4.88 -9.43
C MET A 195 -4.14 4.48 -8.20
N GLY A 196 -4.73 3.75 -7.25
CA GLY A 196 -4.00 3.23 -6.09
C GLY A 196 -2.88 2.27 -6.50
N HIS A 197 -3.15 1.37 -7.43
CA HIS A 197 -2.15 0.41 -7.93
C HIS A 197 -1.05 1.10 -8.74
N LEU A 198 -1.42 1.99 -9.66
CA LEU A 198 -0.46 2.74 -10.47
C LEU A 198 0.43 3.66 -9.60
N ALA A 199 -0.19 4.41 -8.69
CA ALA A 199 0.52 5.29 -7.76
C ALA A 199 1.50 4.51 -6.88
N GLY A 200 1.09 3.34 -6.38
CA GLY A 200 1.97 2.45 -5.62
C GLY A 200 3.20 2.05 -6.41
N ALA A 201 3.00 1.50 -7.61
CA ALA A 201 4.10 1.08 -8.47
C ALA A 201 5.08 2.23 -8.77
N LEU A 202 4.57 3.41 -9.14
CA LEU A 202 5.40 4.59 -9.46
C LEU A 202 6.17 5.10 -8.23
N THR A 203 5.50 5.18 -7.07
CA THR A 203 6.15 5.62 -5.83
C THR A 203 7.31 4.70 -5.46
N GLY A 204 7.13 3.38 -5.64
CA GLY A 204 8.18 2.41 -5.35
C GLY A 204 9.39 2.51 -6.28
N ILE A 205 9.20 2.82 -7.57
CA ILE A 205 10.32 2.99 -8.51
C ILE A 205 11.22 4.18 -8.11
N VAL A 206 10.64 5.18 -7.45
CA VAL A 206 11.34 6.41 -7.05
C VAL A 206 11.90 6.32 -5.62
N ALA A 207 11.36 5.43 -4.77
CA ALA A 207 11.75 5.25 -3.36
C ALA A 207 13.09 4.52 -3.20
#